data_f96ea470edabdce239553c033b6b6bf6
#
_entry.id   f96ea470edabdce239553c033b6b6bf6
#
_cell.length_a   1.000
_cell.length_b   1.000
_cell.length_c   1.000
_cell.angle_alpha   90.00
_cell.angle_beta   90.00
_cell.angle_gamma   90.00
#
_symmetry.space_group_name_H-M   'P 1'
#
loop_
_entity.id
_entity.type
_entity.pdbx_description
1 polymer ?
#
loop_
_entity_poly.entity_id
_entity_poly.type
_entity_poly.pdbx_seq_one_letter_code
_entity_poly.pdbx_strand_id
1 'polypeptide(L)'
;MTEQPSAPRQRDDVAAVDALYRPFPDFSSWPRLAPVQRDLWARFSAELNDQKGRATAGQLARALTVAVRAAAIDTGAIEGLYQVDRGFTMSVALQTLAWEHALGERGEGVRELFEAQLAGYELAIDAVTGKTPLSEAWLRSLHEQICAPQETYRVLTAMGWQEQPFQKGRYKESPNHVRLADGSYHAYAPVAEVAPEMRRLFEQLRTSAFEDAHPVEQGAYAHFALTAVHPFADGNGRVARALGSVYLYKSLSIPLVIFSNQRAAYFDALAKDDEGD
;
A
#
# COMPACT_ATOMS: atom_id res chain seq x y z
N MET A 1 -21.97 -1.94 28.16
CA MET A 1 -22.08 -3.27 27.55
C MET A 1 -21.66 -3.11 26.11
N THR A 2 -20.42 -3.42 25.80
CA THR A 2 -19.87 -3.37 24.43
C THR A 2 -20.25 -4.67 23.74
N GLU A 3 -21.16 -4.57 22.77
CA GLU A 3 -21.48 -5.72 21.89
C GLU A 3 -20.22 -6.14 21.12
N GLN A 4 -19.82 -7.38 21.33
CA GLN A 4 -18.75 -7.99 20.55
C GLN A 4 -19.30 -8.33 19.14
N PRO A 5 -18.59 -8.02 18.05
CA PRO A 5 -19.00 -8.42 16.72
C PRO A 5 -19.00 -9.93 16.62
N SER A 6 -20.16 -10.52 16.29
CA SER A 6 -20.28 -11.96 16.04
C SER A 6 -19.66 -12.32 14.69
N ALA A 7 -18.81 -13.35 14.67
CA ALA A 7 -18.24 -13.90 13.45
C ALA A 7 -19.35 -14.54 12.55
N PRO A 8 -19.15 -14.61 11.23
CA PRO A 8 -20.09 -15.25 10.29
C PRO A 8 -20.27 -16.73 10.63
N ARG A 9 -21.51 -17.19 10.66
CA ARG A 9 -21.91 -18.48 11.24
C ARG A 9 -21.90 -19.67 10.27
N GLN A 10 -21.56 -19.54 8.96
CA GLN A 10 -21.54 -20.71 8.05
C GLN A 10 -20.84 -20.42 6.70
N ARG A 11 -20.52 -21.50 5.92
CA ARG A 11 -20.02 -21.41 4.54
C ARG A 11 -20.94 -20.60 3.60
N ASP A 12 -22.24 -20.60 3.89
CA ASP A 12 -23.24 -19.83 3.14
C ASP A 12 -23.02 -18.31 3.28
N ASP A 13 -22.52 -17.85 4.43
CA ASP A 13 -22.22 -16.43 4.65
C ASP A 13 -21.02 -15.97 3.82
N VAL A 14 -19.99 -16.80 3.63
CA VAL A 14 -18.82 -16.48 2.81
C VAL A 14 -19.20 -16.33 1.35
N ALA A 15 -19.98 -17.25 0.79
CA ALA A 15 -20.44 -17.18 -0.59
C ALA A 15 -21.34 -15.96 -0.84
N ALA A 16 -22.14 -15.58 0.15
CA ALA A 16 -22.94 -14.35 0.09
C ALA A 16 -22.08 -13.09 0.08
N VAL A 17 -21.00 -13.08 0.87
CA VAL A 17 -20.03 -11.94 0.88
C VAL A 17 -19.21 -11.94 -0.41
N ASP A 18 -18.73 -13.10 -0.87
CA ASP A 18 -18.03 -13.23 -2.16
C ASP A 18 -18.84 -12.63 -3.33
N ALA A 19 -20.17 -12.80 -3.30
CA ALA A 19 -21.06 -12.25 -4.32
C ALA A 19 -21.17 -10.71 -4.31
N LEU A 20 -20.73 -10.06 -3.24
CA LEU A 20 -20.67 -8.60 -3.16
C LEU A 20 -19.44 -8.02 -3.85
N TYR A 21 -18.42 -8.84 -4.15
CA TYR A 21 -17.21 -8.38 -4.79
C TYR A 21 -17.50 -7.64 -6.10
N ARG A 22 -16.85 -6.51 -6.28
CA ARG A 22 -16.85 -5.75 -7.53
C ARG A 22 -15.43 -5.72 -8.08
N PRO A 23 -15.18 -6.25 -9.29
CA PRO A 23 -13.88 -6.13 -9.94
C PRO A 23 -13.49 -4.68 -10.11
N PHE A 24 -12.22 -4.36 -9.92
CA PHE A 24 -11.72 -3.02 -10.21
C PHE A 24 -11.97 -2.66 -11.70
N PRO A 25 -12.24 -1.39 -12.05
CA PRO A 25 -12.54 -1.00 -13.44
C PRO A 25 -11.32 -1.14 -14.34
N ASP A 26 -11.54 -1.25 -15.65
CA ASP A 26 -10.47 -1.10 -16.62
C ASP A 26 -9.92 0.33 -16.59
N PHE A 27 -8.60 0.49 -16.83
CA PHE A 27 -7.98 1.81 -16.76
C PHE A 27 -8.56 2.83 -17.76
N SER A 28 -9.13 2.37 -18.87
CA SER A 28 -9.82 3.24 -19.83
C SER A 28 -11.03 3.96 -19.24
N SER A 29 -11.68 3.38 -18.25
CA SER A 29 -12.82 3.97 -17.52
C SER A 29 -12.42 4.64 -16.19
N TRP A 30 -11.14 4.56 -15.81
CA TRP A 30 -10.63 5.18 -14.57
C TRP A 30 -10.76 6.71 -14.63
N PRO A 31 -11.20 7.36 -13.54
CA PRO A 31 -11.31 8.81 -13.47
C PRO A 31 -9.99 9.52 -13.77
N ARG A 32 -10.06 10.59 -14.53
CA ARG A 32 -8.89 11.42 -14.85
C ARG A 32 -8.78 12.59 -13.91
N LEU A 33 -7.55 13.00 -13.64
CA LEU A 33 -7.29 14.20 -12.83
C LEU A 33 -8.04 15.41 -13.40
N ALA A 34 -8.75 16.11 -12.52
CA ALA A 34 -9.36 17.38 -12.86
C ALA A 34 -8.29 18.43 -13.21
N PRO A 35 -8.62 19.45 -14.03
CA PRO A 35 -7.67 20.50 -14.41
C PRO A 35 -6.94 21.13 -13.22
N VAL A 36 -7.66 21.44 -12.13
CA VAL A 36 -7.08 22.02 -10.91
C VAL A 36 -6.02 21.10 -10.26
N GLN A 37 -6.23 19.79 -10.30
CA GLN A 37 -5.26 18.81 -9.78
C GLN A 37 -4.03 18.73 -10.67
N ARG A 38 -4.19 18.79 -11.99
CA ARG A 38 -3.07 18.87 -12.95
C ARG A 38 -2.26 20.15 -12.76
N ASP A 39 -2.91 21.28 -12.55
CA ASP A 39 -2.23 22.55 -12.28
C ASP A 39 -1.46 22.52 -10.94
N LEU A 40 -2.03 21.92 -9.92
CA LEU A 40 -1.34 21.70 -8.64
C LEU A 40 -0.09 20.82 -8.81
N TRP A 41 -0.22 19.72 -9.54
CA TRP A 41 0.91 18.84 -9.85
C TRP A 41 1.98 19.56 -10.67
N ALA A 42 1.60 20.31 -11.69
CA ALA A 42 2.55 21.06 -12.53
C ALA A 42 3.36 22.06 -11.70
N ARG A 43 2.70 22.83 -10.81
CA ARG A 43 3.37 23.77 -9.90
C ARG A 43 4.30 23.06 -8.92
N PHE A 44 3.83 21.97 -8.29
CA PHE A 44 4.64 21.16 -7.40
C PHE A 44 5.87 20.58 -8.10
N SER A 45 5.68 20.01 -9.29
CA SER A 45 6.77 19.43 -10.09
C SER A 45 7.80 20.47 -10.52
N ALA A 46 7.34 21.66 -10.91
CA ALA A 46 8.24 22.78 -11.28
C ALA A 46 9.08 23.23 -10.10
N GLU A 47 8.47 23.44 -8.93
CA GLU A 47 9.19 23.81 -7.69
C GLU A 47 10.18 22.73 -7.29
N LEU A 48 9.77 21.45 -7.30
CA LEU A 48 10.64 20.34 -6.97
C LEU A 48 11.85 20.26 -7.92
N ASN A 49 11.64 20.45 -9.23
CA ASN A 49 12.71 20.42 -10.22
C ASN A 49 13.66 21.63 -10.07
N ASP A 50 13.14 22.81 -9.74
CA ASP A 50 13.97 23.97 -9.42
C ASP A 50 14.85 23.70 -8.19
N GLN A 51 14.29 23.16 -7.11
CA GLN A 51 15.05 22.78 -5.92
C GLN A 51 16.10 21.70 -6.24
N LYS A 52 15.76 20.69 -7.04
CA LYS A 52 16.70 19.67 -7.50
C LYS A 52 17.85 20.27 -8.33
N GLY A 53 17.54 21.23 -9.20
CA GLY A 53 18.57 21.92 -10.01
C GLY A 53 19.58 22.72 -9.19
N ARG A 54 19.19 23.16 -8.00
CA ARG A 54 20.07 23.91 -7.07
C ARG A 54 20.85 23.01 -6.11
N ALA A 55 20.42 21.75 -5.96
CA ALA A 55 21.00 20.82 -4.99
C ALA A 55 22.21 20.06 -5.56
N THR A 56 23.16 19.75 -4.71
CA THR A 56 24.27 18.84 -5.05
C THR A 56 23.76 17.38 -5.09
N ALA A 57 24.48 16.50 -5.78
CA ALA A 57 24.19 15.07 -5.83
C ALA A 57 24.06 14.45 -4.42
N GLY A 58 24.94 14.84 -3.48
CA GLY A 58 24.89 14.36 -2.10
C GLY A 58 23.64 14.84 -1.34
N GLN A 59 23.15 16.05 -1.61
CA GLN A 59 21.90 16.56 -1.03
C GLN A 59 20.68 15.81 -1.60
N LEU A 60 20.67 15.54 -2.90
CA LEU A 60 19.60 14.76 -3.55
C LEU A 60 19.55 13.33 -3.01
N ALA A 61 20.69 12.65 -2.90
CA ALA A 61 20.76 11.30 -2.34
C ALA A 61 20.24 11.28 -0.88
N ARG A 62 20.62 12.26 -0.06
CA ARG A 62 20.13 12.38 1.32
C ARG A 62 18.63 12.64 1.36
N ALA A 63 18.10 13.53 0.53
CA ALA A 63 16.66 13.82 0.46
C ALA A 63 15.86 12.59 0.07
N LEU A 64 16.34 11.80 -0.90
CA LEU A 64 15.73 10.53 -1.27
C LEU A 64 15.72 9.55 -0.10
N THR A 65 16.86 9.37 0.57
CA THR A 65 16.95 8.49 1.75
C THR A 65 15.92 8.88 2.82
N VAL A 66 15.78 10.17 3.10
CA VAL A 66 14.80 10.69 4.07
C VAL A 66 13.36 10.35 3.61
N ALA A 67 13.05 10.58 2.34
CA ALA A 67 11.71 10.30 1.80
C ALA A 67 11.36 8.80 1.85
N VAL A 68 12.31 7.93 1.48
CA VAL A 68 12.13 6.47 1.49
C VAL A 68 11.91 5.96 2.92
N ARG A 69 12.69 6.44 3.89
CA ARG A 69 12.52 6.09 5.30
C ARG A 69 11.19 6.60 5.88
N ALA A 70 10.80 7.81 5.54
CA ALA A 70 9.49 8.34 5.94
C ALA A 70 8.35 7.47 5.40
N ALA A 71 8.41 7.07 4.13
CA ALA A 71 7.42 6.17 3.54
C ALA A 71 7.41 4.79 4.24
N ALA A 72 8.58 4.24 4.54
CA ALA A 72 8.73 2.94 5.20
C ALA A 72 8.18 2.94 6.63
N ILE A 73 8.45 3.98 7.44
CA ILE A 73 7.95 4.03 8.82
C ILE A 73 6.43 4.29 8.87
N ASP A 74 5.92 5.20 8.07
CA ASP A 74 4.51 5.56 8.10
C ASP A 74 3.61 4.47 7.49
N THR A 75 4.09 3.69 6.52
CA THR A 75 3.28 2.60 5.94
C THR A 75 2.91 1.54 6.98
N GLY A 76 3.80 1.22 7.92
CA GLY A 76 3.50 0.30 9.02
C GLY A 76 2.57 0.91 10.07
N ALA A 77 2.72 2.20 10.36
CA ALA A 77 1.87 2.91 11.29
C ALA A 77 0.43 3.06 10.76
N ILE A 78 0.24 3.26 9.45
CA ILE A 78 -1.08 3.29 8.81
C ILE A 78 -1.81 1.96 9.03
N GLU A 79 -1.10 0.83 8.93
CA GLU A 79 -1.65 -0.51 9.18
C GLU A 79 -1.82 -0.84 10.68
N GLY A 80 -1.38 0.06 11.57
CA GLY A 80 -1.52 -0.14 13.01
C GLY A 80 -0.51 -1.12 13.62
N LEU A 81 0.59 -1.44 12.92
CA LEU A 81 1.65 -2.31 13.43
C LEU A 81 2.37 -1.68 14.62
N TYR A 82 2.42 -0.35 14.64
CA TYR A 82 2.96 0.48 15.72
C TYR A 82 2.40 1.90 15.59
N GLN A 83 2.62 2.73 16.63
CA GLN A 83 2.14 4.11 16.63
C GLN A 83 3.31 5.08 16.49
N VAL A 84 3.19 6.03 15.59
CA VAL A 84 4.14 7.12 15.38
C VAL A 84 3.41 8.45 15.16
N ASP A 85 4.08 9.53 15.46
CA ASP A 85 3.71 10.87 15.03
C ASP A 85 4.71 11.40 13.99
N ARG A 86 4.39 12.52 13.37
CA ARG A 86 5.21 13.10 12.33
C ARG A 86 6.62 13.48 12.82
N GLY A 87 6.76 13.92 14.07
CA GLY A 87 8.05 14.26 14.66
C GLY A 87 8.93 13.01 14.78
N PHE A 88 8.34 11.92 15.25
CA PHE A 88 9.01 10.63 15.33
C PHE A 88 9.42 10.11 13.94
N THR A 89 8.50 10.13 12.96
CA THR A 89 8.81 9.76 11.58
C THR A 89 10.00 10.53 11.03
N MET A 90 10.01 11.85 11.21
CA MET A 90 11.13 12.68 10.74
C MET A 90 12.43 12.39 11.50
N SER A 91 12.38 12.09 12.78
CA SER A 91 13.53 11.69 13.59
C SER A 91 14.19 10.41 13.06
N VAL A 92 13.38 9.39 12.76
CA VAL A 92 13.85 8.13 12.15
C VAL A 92 14.35 8.36 10.72
N ALA A 93 13.63 9.11 9.92
CA ALA A 93 13.98 9.39 8.52
C ALA A 93 15.32 10.13 8.40
N LEU A 94 15.58 11.10 9.28
CA LEU A 94 16.82 11.87 9.34
C LEU A 94 17.97 11.14 10.06
N GLN A 95 17.71 10.00 10.68
CA GLN A 95 18.64 9.28 11.55
C GLN A 95 19.29 10.21 12.60
N THR A 96 18.45 10.95 13.31
CA THR A 96 18.91 11.73 14.46
C THR A 96 19.39 10.80 15.58
N LEU A 97 20.15 11.33 16.53
CA LEU A 97 20.70 10.53 17.63
C LEU A 97 19.63 9.63 18.28
N ALA A 98 20.00 8.38 18.52
CA ALA A 98 19.18 7.36 19.16
C ALA A 98 17.89 6.91 18.40
N TRP A 99 17.80 7.12 17.08
CA TRP A 99 16.64 6.67 16.28
C TRP A 99 16.36 5.15 16.40
N GLU A 100 17.42 4.35 16.50
CA GLU A 100 17.29 2.88 16.68
C GLU A 100 16.70 2.54 18.06
N HIS A 101 17.14 3.23 19.09
CA HIS A 101 16.58 3.09 20.42
C HIS A 101 15.12 3.55 20.46
N ALA A 102 14.80 4.66 19.81
CA ALA A 102 13.44 5.18 19.71
C ALA A 102 12.49 4.22 18.96
N LEU A 103 12.96 3.46 17.96
CA LEU A 103 12.18 2.38 17.34
C LEU A 103 11.93 1.24 18.32
N GLY A 104 12.93 0.82 19.09
CA GLY A 104 12.80 -0.22 20.12
C GLY A 104 11.79 0.14 21.23
N GLU A 105 11.71 1.41 21.60
CA GLU A 105 10.72 1.90 22.59
C GLU A 105 9.26 1.82 22.08
N ARG A 106 9.04 1.69 20.76
CA ARG A 106 7.69 1.56 20.16
C ARG A 106 7.16 0.13 20.19
N GLY A 107 7.98 -0.84 20.56
CA GLY A 107 7.61 -2.24 20.74
C GLY A 107 8.65 -3.20 20.20
N GLU A 108 8.57 -4.44 20.66
CA GLU A 108 9.39 -5.53 20.16
C GLU A 108 9.11 -5.76 18.67
N GLY A 109 10.15 -5.94 17.86
CA GLY A 109 10.04 -6.21 16.42
C GLY A 109 9.76 -4.96 15.55
N VAL A 110 9.54 -3.77 16.12
CA VAL A 110 9.25 -2.55 15.31
C VAL A 110 10.41 -2.17 14.40
N ARG A 111 11.65 -2.40 14.86
CA ARG A 111 12.84 -2.14 14.05
C ARG A 111 12.88 -3.08 12.84
N GLU A 112 12.66 -4.34 13.03
CA GLU A 112 12.64 -5.38 11.98
C GLU A 112 11.51 -5.11 10.98
N LEU A 113 10.34 -4.70 11.46
CA LEU A 113 9.22 -4.28 10.61
C LEU A 113 9.60 -3.06 9.75
N PHE A 114 10.25 -2.05 10.34
CA PHE A 114 10.71 -0.88 9.61
C PHE A 114 11.76 -1.25 8.55
N GLU A 115 12.78 -2.03 8.92
CA GLU A 115 13.85 -2.45 8.02
C GLU A 115 13.31 -3.26 6.83
N ALA A 116 12.34 -4.15 7.06
CA ALA A 116 11.68 -4.91 6.00
C ALA A 116 10.87 -4.02 5.05
N GLN A 117 10.17 -3.02 5.58
CA GLN A 117 9.42 -2.06 4.76
C GLN A 117 10.36 -1.14 3.99
N LEU A 118 11.47 -0.71 4.59
CA LEU A 118 12.52 0.07 3.94
C LEU A 118 13.08 -0.69 2.72
N ALA A 119 13.47 -1.95 2.91
CA ALA A 119 13.95 -2.81 1.83
C ALA A 119 12.89 -3.03 0.74
N GLY A 120 11.60 -3.09 1.10
CA GLY A 120 10.51 -3.14 0.12
C GLY A 120 10.40 -1.88 -0.74
N TYR A 121 10.55 -0.69 -0.15
CA TYR A 121 10.58 0.56 -0.92
C TYR A 121 11.84 0.69 -1.77
N GLU A 122 12.99 0.22 -1.28
CA GLU A 122 14.24 0.15 -2.07
C GLU A 122 14.06 -0.77 -3.27
N LEU A 123 13.44 -1.96 -3.09
CA LEU A 123 13.11 -2.86 -4.21
C LEU A 123 12.17 -2.21 -5.24
N ALA A 124 11.21 -1.39 -4.80
CA ALA A 124 10.33 -0.65 -5.69
C ALA A 124 11.09 0.41 -6.51
N ILE A 125 12.05 1.10 -5.89
CA ILE A 125 12.92 2.09 -6.55
C ILE A 125 13.87 1.40 -7.53
N ASP A 126 14.46 0.28 -7.14
CA ASP A 126 15.38 -0.52 -7.96
C ASP A 126 14.68 -1.04 -9.22
N ALA A 127 13.39 -1.38 -9.15
CA ALA A 127 12.62 -1.75 -10.33
C ALA A 127 12.56 -0.63 -11.37
N VAL A 128 12.47 0.63 -10.93
CA VAL A 128 12.47 1.80 -11.83
C VAL A 128 13.86 2.07 -12.39
N THR A 129 14.87 2.11 -11.54
CA THR A 129 16.25 2.46 -11.92
C THR A 129 16.91 1.37 -12.75
N GLY A 130 16.68 0.11 -12.40
CA GLY A 130 17.14 -1.08 -13.12
C GLY A 130 16.28 -1.45 -14.33
N LYS A 131 15.15 -0.72 -14.57
CA LYS A 131 14.18 -1.01 -15.63
C LYS A 131 13.65 -2.44 -15.56
N THR A 132 13.46 -2.96 -14.35
CA THR A 132 12.91 -4.30 -14.15
C THR A 132 11.41 -4.28 -14.47
N PRO A 133 10.91 -5.15 -15.37
CA PRO A 133 9.49 -5.21 -15.67
C PRO A 133 8.68 -5.61 -14.42
N LEU A 134 7.64 -4.84 -14.14
CA LEU A 134 6.68 -5.21 -13.10
C LEU A 134 5.92 -6.45 -13.53
N SER A 135 5.84 -7.44 -12.64
CA SER A 135 5.19 -8.72 -12.86
C SER A 135 4.58 -9.26 -11.57
N GLU A 136 3.70 -10.25 -11.69
CA GLU A 136 3.17 -10.95 -10.51
C GLU A 136 4.29 -11.53 -9.63
N ALA A 137 5.34 -12.09 -10.23
CA ALA A 137 6.48 -12.62 -9.49
C ALA A 137 7.21 -11.51 -8.72
N TRP A 138 7.45 -10.36 -9.35
CA TRP A 138 8.04 -9.19 -8.70
C TRP A 138 7.16 -8.70 -7.53
N LEU A 139 5.84 -8.60 -7.72
CA LEU A 139 4.91 -8.16 -6.67
C LEU A 139 4.90 -9.11 -5.48
N ARG A 140 4.97 -10.42 -5.74
CA ARG A 140 5.05 -11.43 -4.69
C ARG A 140 6.37 -11.35 -3.92
N SER A 141 7.48 -11.07 -4.60
CA SER A 141 8.77 -10.82 -3.95
C SER A 141 8.74 -9.52 -3.11
N LEU A 142 8.07 -8.48 -3.60
CA LEU A 142 7.86 -7.23 -2.85
C LEU A 142 7.05 -7.50 -1.57
N HIS A 143 5.98 -8.29 -1.66
CA HIS A 143 5.19 -8.68 -0.51
C HIS A 143 6.02 -9.51 0.50
N GLU A 144 6.78 -10.49 0.02
CA GLU A 144 7.65 -11.32 0.85
C GLU A 144 8.66 -10.44 1.62
N GLN A 145 9.27 -9.47 0.95
CA GLN A 145 10.22 -8.54 1.56
C GLN A 145 9.56 -7.65 2.62
N ILE A 146 8.43 -7.02 2.30
CA ILE A 146 7.72 -6.10 3.21
C ILE A 146 7.21 -6.82 4.46
N CYS A 147 6.79 -8.07 4.32
CA CYS A 147 6.21 -8.87 5.40
C CYS A 147 7.20 -9.83 6.05
N ALA A 148 8.51 -9.76 5.70
CA ALA A 148 9.53 -10.71 6.13
C ALA A 148 9.52 -11.03 7.64
N PRO A 149 9.42 -10.04 8.57
CA PRO A 149 9.45 -10.32 10.01
C PRO A 149 8.14 -10.88 10.57
N GLN A 150 7.03 -10.86 9.82
CA GLN A 150 5.75 -11.36 10.34
C GLN A 150 5.66 -12.88 10.20
N GLU A 151 5.54 -13.58 11.33
CA GLU A 151 5.37 -15.04 11.35
C GLU A 151 3.91 -15.47 11.28
N THR A 152 3.02 -14.62 11.80
CA THR A 152 1.58 -14.86 11.86
C THR A 152 0.79 -13.66 11.37
N TYR A 153 -0.47 -13.88 11.03
CA TYR A 153 -1.45 -12.84 10.80
C TYR A 153 -2.75 -13.15 11.55
N ARG A 154 -3.51 -12.10 11.85
CA ARG A 154 -4.78 -12.26 12.57
C ARG A 154 -5.92 -12.42 11.58
N VAL A 155 -6.75 -13.41 11.81
CA VAL A 155 -7.96 -13.69 11.03
C VAL A 155 -9.16 -13.82 11.96
N LEU A 156 -10.30 -13.26 11.55
CA LEU A 156 -11.56 -13.44 12.25
C LEU A 156 -12.21 -14.74 11.78
N THR A 157 -12.36 -15.69 12.70
CA THR A 157 -13.02 -16.98 12.46
C THR A 157 -14.36 -17.05 13.19
N ALA A 158 -15.12 -18.12 12.97
CA ALA A 158 -16.33 -18.40 13.76
C ALA A 158 -16.10 -18.52 15.27
N MET A 159 -14.86 -18.80 15.68
CA MET A 159 -14.43 -18.88 17.10
C MET A 159 -13.79 -17.57 17.61
N GLY A 160 -13.87 -16.48 16.85
CA GLY A 160 -13.25 -15.20 17.17
C GLY A 160 -11.90 -14.98 16.47
N TRP A 161 -11.16 -13.99 16.93
CA TRP A 161 -9.84 -13.67 16.38
C TRP A 161 -8.82 -14.78 16.67
N GLN A 162 -8.15 -15.25 15.61
CA GLN A 162 -7.10 -16.27 15.70
C GLN A 162 -5.86 -15.80 14.96
N GLU A 163 -4.71 -16.26 15.41
CA GLU A 163 -3.45 -16.12 14.69
C GLU A 163 -3.21 -17.36 13.83
N GLN A 164 -2.84 -17.14 12.58
CA GLN A 164 -2.49 -18.20 11.64
C GLN A 164 -1.10 -17.96 11.06
N PRO A 165 -0.37 -19.04 10.67
CA PRO A 165 0.90 -18.92 9.99
C PRO A 165 0.79 -18.09 8.71
N PHE A 166 1.69 -17.14 8.52
CA PHE A 166 1.65 -16.21 7.40
C PHE A 166 2.55 -16.68 6.25
N GLN A 167 1.94 -17.02 5.14
CA GLN A 167 2.64 -17.42 3.90
C GLN A 167 2.98 -16.19 3.06
N LYS A 168 4.19 -15.69 3.23
CA LYS A 168 4.70 -14.51 2.53
C LYS A 168 4.91 -14.79 1.04
N GLY A 169 4.64 -13.81 0.19
CA GLY A 169 4.79 -13.96 -1.27
C GLY A 169 3.78 -14.90 -1.94
N ARG A 170 2.76 -15.36 -1.21
CA ARG A 170 1.69 -16.23 -1.75
C ARG A 170 0.34 -15.56 -1.69
N TYR A 171 -0.48 -15.80 -2.69
CA TYR A 171 -1.86 -15.37 -2.67
C TYR A 171 -2.65 -16.08 -1.58
N LYS A 172 -3.68 -15.42 -1.08
CA LYS A 172 -4.54 -15.94 -0.01
C LYS A 172 -5.22 -17.24 -0.42
N GLU A 173 -5.35 -18.13 0.55
CA GLU A 173 -6.06 -19.41 0.42
C GLU A 173 -7.39 -19.41 1.18
N SER A 174 -7.68 -18.31 1.89
CA SER A 174 -8.92 -18.10 2.63
C SER A 174 -9.44 -16.69 2.38
N PRO A 175 -10.78 -16.49 2.42
CA PRO A 175 -11.38 -15.15 2.32
C PRO A 175 -10.85 -14.21 3.41
N ASN A 176 -10.65 -12.94 3.06
CA ASN A 176 -10.16 -11.90 3.96
C ASN A 176 -11.03 -10.64 3.93
N HIS A 177 -12.33 -10.79 3.68
CA HIS A 177 -13.30 -9.70 3.71
C HIS A 177 -13.32 -8.97 5.05
N VAL A 178 -13.62 -7.67 5.02
CA VAL A 178 -13.67 -6.83 6.21
C VAL A 178 -15.13 -6.55 6.57
N ARG A 179 -15.49 -6.77 7.84
CA ARG A 179 -16.76 -6.34 8.38
C ARG A 179 -16.66 -4.88 8.80
N LEU A 180 -17.54 -4.04 8.26
CA LEU A 180 -17.61 -2.63 8.57
C LEU A 180 -18.33 -2.36 9.89
N ALA A 181 -18.22 -1.14 10.40
CA ALA A 181 -18.81 -0.74 11.69
C ALA A 181 -20.35 -0.82 11.71
N ASP A 182 -20.99 -0.63 10.56
CA ASP A 182 -22.45 -0.75 10.39
C ASP A 182 -22.94 -2.20 10.27
N GLY A 183 -22.00 -3.17 10.27
CA GLY A 183 -22.27 -4.59 10.16
C GLY A 183 -22.32 -5.13 8.73
N SER A 184 -22.21 -4.28 7.71
CA SER A 184 -22.05 -4.68 6.32
C SER A 184 -20.64 -5.26 6.07
N TYR A 185 -20.39 -5.78 4.87
CA TYR A 185 -19.09 -6.32 4.49
C TYR A 185 -18.52 -5.55 3.30
N HIS A 186 -17.26 -5.18 3.41
CA HIS A 186 -16.43 -4.84 2.25
C HIS A 186 -15.85 -6.14 1.70
N ALA A 187 -16.21 -6.48 0.47
CA ALA A 187 -15.83 -7.72 -0.18
C ALA A 187 -14.61 -7.51 -1.09
N TYR A 188 -13.56 -8.25 -0.83
CA TYR A 188 -12.39 -8.36 -1.72
C TYR A 188 -12.58 -9.54 -2.69
N ALA A 189 -11.70 -9.68 -3.68
CA ALA A 189 -11.78 -10.77 -4.63
C ALA A 189 -11.88 -12.14 -3.93
N PRO A 190 -12.85 -12.98 -4.30
CA PRO A 190 -12.91 -14.37 -3.85
C PRO A 190 -11.60 -15.10 -4.16
N VAL A 191 -11.25 -16.09 -3.36
CA VAL A 191 -9.98 -16.83 -3.52
C VAL A 191 -9.79 -17.34 -4.96
N ALA A 192 -10.85 -17.86 -5.58
CA ALA A 192 -10.82 -18.37 -6.95
C ALA A 192 -10.55 -17.26 -8.00
N GLU A 193 -10.94 -16.02 -7.69
CA GLU A 193 -10.81 -14.88 -8.60
C GLU A 193 -9.46 -14.14 -8.45
N VAL A 194 -8.70 -14.39 -7.38
CA VAL A 194 -7.43 -13.67 -7.12
C VAL A 194 -6.46 -13.80 -8.30
N ALA A 195 -6.19 -15.01 -8.78
CA ALA A 195 -5.22 -15.19 -9.85
C ALA A 195 -5.69 -14.63 -11.21
N PRO A 196 -6.95 -14.77 -11.64
CA PRO A 196 -7.49 -14.05 -12.79
C PRO A 196 -7.38 -12.53 -12.67
N GLU A 197 -7.79 -11.96 -11.53
CA GLU A 197 -7.76 -10.51 -11.29
C GLU A 197 -6.33 -9.96 -11.25
N MET A 198 -5.38 -10.69 -10.69
CA MET A 198 -3.97 -10.29 -10.70
C MET A 198 -3.39 -10.30 -12.12
N ARG A 199 -3.73 -11.29 -12.97
CA ARG A 199 -3.35 -11.25 -14.39
C ARG A 199 -3.94 -10.03 -15.08
N ARG A 200 -5.25 -9.78 -14.88
CA ARG A 200 -5.93 -8.60 -15.43
C ARG A 200 -5.27 -7.30 -14.97
N LEU A 201 -4.89 -7.18 -13.70
CA LEU A 201 -4.15 -6.02 -13.20
C LEU A 201 -2.88 -5.78 -14.02
N PHE A 202 -2.02 -6.79 -14.17
CA PHE A 202 -0.78 -6.63 -14.93
C PHE A 202 -0.99 -6.44 -16.45
N GLU A 203 -2.11 -6.88 -17.01
CA GLU A 203 -2.52 -6.53 -18.37
C GLU A 203 -2.90 -5.05 -18.46
N GLN A 204 -3.71 -4.53 -17.54
CA GLN A 204 -4.08 -3.12 -17.47
C GLN A 204 -2.86 -2.19 -17.32
N LEU A 205 -1.89 -2.56 -16.48
CA LEU A 205 -0.66 -1.79 -16.25
C LEU A 205 0.27 -1.73 -17.49
N ARG A 206 0.00 -2.51 -18.54
CA ARG A 206 0.76 -2.54 -19.80
C ARG A 206 0.00 -1.96 -20.98
N THR A 207 -1.21 -1.49 -20.78
CA THR A 207 -1.96 -0.83 -21.86
C THR A 207 -1.33 0.51 -22.20
N SER A 208 -1.35 0.89 -23.47
CA SER A 208 -0.86 2.22 -23.89
C SER A 208 -1.58 3.35 -23.15
N ALA A 209 -2.90 3.20 -22.93
CA ALA A 209 -3.70 4.16 -22.18
C ALA A 209 -3.17 4.38 -20.75
N PHE A 210 -2.66 3.33 -20.11
CA PHE A 210 -2.04 3.42 -18.80
C PHE A 210 -0.60 3.96 -18.88
N GLU A 211 0.20 3.48 -19.81
CA GLU A 211 1.61 3.90 -19.94
C GLU A 211 1.76 5.38 -20.26
N ASP A 212 0.83 5.95 -21.04
CA ASP A 212 0.78 7.36 -21.42
C ASP A 212 0.06 8.25 -20.39
N ALA A 213 -0.49 7.66 -19.32
CA ALA A 213 -1.27 8.40 -18.34
C ALA A 213 -0.40 9.23 -17.39
N HIS A 214 -1.06 10.15 -16.70
CA HIS A 214 -0.42 10.99 -15.69
C HIS A 214 0.10 10.12 -14.51
N PRO A 215 1.32 10.37 -13.97
CA PRO A 215 1.92 9.54 -12.92
C PRO A 215 1.04 9.35 -11.68
N VAL A 216 0.26 10.35 -11.31
CA VAL A 216 -0.70 10.26 -10.19
C VAL A 216 -1.84 9.31 -10.54
N GLU A 217 -2.36 9.35 -11.77
CA GLU A 217 -3.40 8.42 -12.24
C GLU A 217 -2.87 6.98 -12.26
N GLN A 218 -1.64 6.78 -12.74
CA GLN A 218 -0.97 5.49 -12.74
C GLN A 218 -0.80 4.94 -11.32
N GLY A 219 -0.23 5.76 -10.42
CA GLY A 219 0.01 5.35 -9.03
C GLY A 219 -1.29 5.08 -8.26
N ALA A 220 -2.31 5.93 -8.44
CA ALA A 220 -3.61 5.76 -7.81
C ALA A 220 -4.33 4.49 -8.30
N TYR A 221 -4.36 4.27 -9.62
CA TYR A 221 -4.97 3.07 -10.20
C TYR A 221 -4.28 1.78 -9.75
N ALA A 222 -2.95 1.71 -9.86
CA ALA A 222 -2.20 0.52 -9.46
C ALA A 222 -2.39 0.21 -7.97
N HIS A 223 -2.40 1.25 -7.12
CA HIS A 223 -2.69 1.13 -5.70
C HIS A 223 -4.12 0.61 -5.47
N PHE A 224 -5.11 1.28 -6.05
CA PHE A 224 -6.52 0.93 -5.89
C PHE A 224 -6.82 -0.49 -6.38
N ALA A 225 -6.43 -0.84 -7.59
CA ALA A 225 -6.70 -2.16 -8.16
C ALA A 225 -6.10 -3.29 -7.29
N LEU A 226 -4.90 -3.09 -6.73
CA LEU A 226 -4.31 -4.06 -5.81
C LEU A 226 -5.09 -4.16 -4.50
N THR A 227 -5.54 -3.02 -3.93
CA THR A 227 -6.33 -3.04 -2.70
C THR A 227 -7.72 -3.62 -2.91
N ALA A 228 -8.35 -3.41 -4.06
CA ALA A 228 -9.64 -4.01 -4.42
C ALA A 228 -9.56 -5.53 -4.57
N VAL A 229 -8.52 -6.06 -5.21
CA VAL A 229 -8.29 -7.52 -5.30
C VAL A 229 -7.93 -8.10 -3.94
N HIS A 230 -7.12 -7.41 -3.16
CA HIS A 230 -6.63 -7.85 -1.84
C HIS A 230 -6.03 -9.26 -1.87
N PRO A 231 -5.00 -9.49 -2.70
CA PRO A 231 -4.58 -10.83 -3.09
C PRO A 231 -3.86 -11.62 -1.99
N PHE A 232 -3.31 -10.95 -0.98
CA PHE A 232 -2.56 -11.59 0.10
C PHE A 232 -3.40 -11.71 1.37
N ALA A 233 -3.04 -12.62 2.26
CA ALA A 233 -3.74 -12.80 3.54
C ALA A 233 -3.61 -11.55 4.44
N ASP A 234 -2.47 -10.83 4.38
CA ASP A 234 -2.17 -9.57 5.06
C ASP A 234 -1.15 -8.78 4.22
N GLY A 235 -0.86 -7.53 4.57
CA GLY A 235 0.18 -6.71 3.94
C GLY A 235 -0.23 -6.03 2.62
N ASN A 236 -1.46 -6.19 2.16
CA ASN A 236 -1.93 -5.64 0.88
C ASN A 236 -1.77 -4.11 0.79
N GLY A 237 -2.15 -3.36 1.82
CA GLY A 237 -2.02 -1.91 1.84
C GLY A 237 -0.57 -1.45 1.77
N ARG A 238 0.35 -2.10 2.49
CA ARG A 238 1.80 -1.81 2.44
C ARG A 238 2.37 -2.02 1.05
N VAL A 239 2.03 -3.15 0.42
CA VAL A 239 2.46 -3.47 -0.94
C VAL A 239 1.85 -2.51 -1.96
N ALA A 240 0.57 -2.15 -1.82
CA ALA A 240 -0.11 -1.21 -2.71
C ALA A 240 0.53 0.18 -2.68
N ARG A 241 0.89 0.70 -1.50
CA ARG A 241 1.61 1.98 -1.38
C ARG A 241 3.00 1.93 -1.99
N ALA A 242 3.73 0.83 -1.81
CA ALA A 242 5.03 0.63 -2.45
C ALA A 242 4.90 0.50 -3.99
N LEU A 243 3.88 -0.20 -4.49
CA LEU A 243 3.58 -0.29 -5.93
C LEU A 243 3.22 1.09 -6.51
N GLY A 244 2.36 1.86 -5.85
CA GLY A 244 2.03 3.23 -6.25
C GLY A 244 3.27 4.15 -6.29
N SER A 245 4.23 3.92 -5.38
CA SER A 245 5.50 4.65 -5.34
C SER A 245 6.34 4.48 -6.60
N VAL A 246 6.25 3.35 -7.31
CA VAL A 246 6.99 3.11 -8.55
C VAL A 246 6.71 4.20 -9.58
N TYR A 247 5.43 4.55 -9.76
CA TYR A 247 5.02 5.53 -10.77
C TYR A 247 5.38 6.97 -10.40
N LEU A 248 5.24 7.34 -9.12
CA LEU A 248 5.66 8.64 -8.65
C LEU A 248 7.17 8.78 -8.69
N TYR A 249 7.91 7.75 -8.30
CA TYR A 249 9.36 7.75 -8.37
C TYR A 249 9.87 7.88 -9.80
N LYS A 250 9.25 7.18 -10.76
CA LYS A 250 9.58 7.29 -12.19
C LYS A 250 9.47 8.73 -12.70
N SER A 251 8.49 9.50 -12.19
CA SER A 251 8.26 10.88 -12.59
C SER A 251 9.06 11.91 -11.79
N LEU A 252 9.07 11.77 -10.47
CA LEU A 252 9.60 12.80 -9.56
C LEU A 252 10.87 12.37 -8.82
N SER A 253 11.34 11.14 -8.97
CA SER A 253 12.45 10.55 -8.19
C SER A 253 12.23 10.66 -6.67
N ILE A 254 10.97 10.60 -6.24
CA ILE A 254 10.57 10.49 -4.84
C ILE A 254 9.43 9.46 -4.71
N PRO A 255 9.39 8.63 -3.64
CA PRO A 255 8.31 7.68 -3.43
C PRO A 255 7.02 8.39 -3.00
N LEU A 256 5.91 7.66 -3.02
CA LEU A 256 4.68 8.06 -2.34
C LEU A 256 4.90 8.03 -0.84
N VAL A 257 4.69 9.16 -0.17
CA VAL A 257 4.71 9.26 1.29
C VAL A 257 3.33 9.66 1.76
N ILE A 258 2.67 8.78 2.50
CA ILE A 258 1.43 9.07 3.22
C ILE A 258 1.78 9.02 4.69
N PHE A 259 1.68 10.15 5.38
CA PHE A 259 1.99 10.22 6.81
C PHE A 259 0.85 9.59 7.65
N SER A 260 1.20 8.98 8.77
CA SER A 260 0.24 8.34 9.69
C SER A 260 -0.85 9.27 10.19
N ASN A 261 -0.58 10.56 10.32
CA ASN A 261 -1.59 11.57 10.65
C ASN A 261 -2.58 11.87 9.50
N GLN A 262 -2.32 11.37 8.29
CA GLN A 262 -3.23 11.43 7.14
C GLN A 262 -4.08 10.15 7.01
N ARG A 263 -3.93 9.20 7.94
CA ARG A 263 -4.57 7.88 7.90
C ARG A 263 -6.08 7.95 7.66
N ALA A 264 -6.79 8.82 8.39
CA ALA A 264 -8.24 8.98 8.23
C ALA A 264 -8.60 9.41 6.80
N ALA A 265 -8.00 10.48 6.29
CA ALA A 265 -8.24 10.98 4.94
C ALA A 265 -7.87 9.94 3.85
N TYR A 266 -6.83 9.13 4.10
CA TYR A 266 -6.43 8.06 3.19
C TYR A 266 -7.50 6.96 3.11
N PHE A 267 -8.03 6.49 4.26
CA PHE A 267 -9.09 5.49 4.26
C PHE A 267 -10.42 6.05 3.77
N ASP A 268 -10.75 7.30 4.06
CA ASP A 268 -11.94 7.97 3.53
C ASP A 268 -11.89 8.08 1.99
N ALA A 269 -10.68 8.28 1.42
CA ALA A 269 -10.51 8.30 -0.02
C ALA A 269 -10.70 6.92 -0.66
N LEU A 270 -10.28 5.84 0.03
CA LEU A 270 -10.52 4.47 -0.45
C LEU A 270 -12.00 4.06 -0.34
N ALA A 271 -12.69 4.49 0.73
CA ALA A 271 -14.09 4.16 0.95
C ALA A 271 -15.05 4.81 -0.07
N LYS A 272 -14.73 5.99 -0.61
CA LYS A 272 -15.55 6.68 -1.62
C LYS A 272 -15.74 5.87 -2.90
N ASP A 273 -14.79 5.03 -3.22
CA ASP A 273 -14.84 4.21 -4.41
C ASP A 273 -15.81 3.02 -4.26
N ASP A 274 -16.10 2.59 -3.01
CA ASP A 274 -17.14 1.60 -2.71
C ASP A 274 -18.55 2.15 -2.95
N GLU A 275 -18.73 3.47 -2.89
CA GLU A 275 -20.01 4.15 -3.11
C GLU A 275 -20.26 4.49 -4.59
N GLY A 276 -19.27 4.35 -5.46
CA GLY A 276 -19.37 4.58 -6.90
C GLY A 276 -19.42 6.06 -7.28
N ASP A 277 -18.83 6.94 -6.45
CA ASP A 277 -18.73 8.39 -6.68
C ASP A 277 -17.38 8.79 -7.33
#